data_506bcf93f312b71f8ff0265b78a935a1
#
_entry.id   506bcf93f312b71f8ff0265b78a935a1
#
_cell.length_a   1.000
_cell.length_b   1.000
_cell.length_c   1.000
_cell.angle_alpha   90.00
_cell.angle_beta   90.00
_cell.angle_gamma   90.00
#
_symmetry.space_group_name_H-M   'P 1'
#
loop_
_entity.id
_entity.type
_entity.pdbx_description
1 polymer ?
#
loop_
_entity_poly.entity_id
_entity_poly.type
_entity_poly.pdbx_seq_one_letter_code
_entity_poly.pdbx_strand_id
1 'polypeptide(L)'
;MSMKINHELPLPEVLKSQYPLSQELKEVKKQRDEEIRRIFTGESDKFIVLVGPCSADNEDTVCEYVRKLKTVADKVSDKLMIIPRVYTNKPRTTGDGYKGMLHQPDPDKAPDLLAGIIAIRKMHMRVMQETGLSSADEMLYPENRSYLDDILSYEAVGARSVENQQHRLTASGMDIPVGIKNPTSGDLSVMLNSVTAAQHPHHFIYRGNDVETSGNDLAHTILRGGVNQYGQTIPNYHYEDLIHLSALYAKKGLKNPAIIIDANHSNSNKQYKEQIRIVSEVLHSRNYNPDLRKLVKGVMIESYLLEGRQDISDHMTPGCSITDPCLGWEDTERLIYDIAEKC
;
A
#
# COMPACT_ATOMS: atom_id res chain seq x y z
N MET A 1 -5.80 -30.06 21.69
CA MET A 1 -5.78 -29.15 20.54
C MET A 1 -5.16 -27.84 20.99
N SER A 2 -4.10 -27.38 20.35
CA SER A 2 -3.35 -26.16 20.77
C SER A 2 -3.99 -24.85 20.30
N MET A 3 -4.97 -24.92 19.39
CA MET A 3 -5.72 -23.76 18.90
C MET A 3 -7.03 -23.65 19.69
N LYS A 4 -7.32 -22.43 20.19
CA LYS A 4 -8.53 -22.10 20.92
C LYS A 4 -9.31 -21.05 20.13
N ILE A 5 -10.57 -21.29 19.87
CA ILE A 5 -11.49 -20.27 19.36
C ILE A 5 -11.97 -19.41 20.54
N ASN A 6 -11.69 -18.12 20.52
CA ASN A 6 -12.14 -17.22 21.58
C ASN A 6 -13.59 -16.79 21.37
N HIS A 7 -13.93 -16.36 20.15
CA HIS A 7 -15.29 -16.00 19.73
C HIS A 7 -15.36 -15.93 18.20
N GLU A 8 -16.55 -15.93 17.66
CA GLU A 8 -16.77 -15.68 16.23
C GLU A 8 -16.71 -14.19 15.94
N LEU A 9 -16.05 -13.81 14.84
CA LEU A 9 -16.07 -12.45 14.34
C LEU A 9 -17.33 -12.24 13.46
N PRO A 10 -17.90 -11.02 13.44
CA PRO A 10 -19.05 -10.73 12.59
C PRO A 10 -18.67 -10.92 11.12
N LEU A 11 -19.60 -11.38 10.30
CA LEU A 11 -19.41 -11.41 8.86
C LEU A 11 -19.20 -9.99 8.32
N PRO A 12 -18.38 -9.78 7.29
CA PRO A 12 -18.15 -8.46 6.69
C PRO A 12 -19.43 -7.74 6.29
N GLU A 13 -20.41 -8.45 5.76
CA GLU A 13 -21.70 -7.90 5.36
C GLU A 13 -22.47 -7.31 6.53
N VAL A 14 -22.39 -7.96 7.71
CA VAL A 14 -22.97 -7.47 8.96
C VAL A 14 -22.30 -6.19 9.40
N LEU A 15 -20.95 -6.17 9.41
CA LEU A 15 -20.21 -4.98 9.81
C LEU A 15 -20.43 -3.81 8.84
N LYS A 16 -20.44 -4.07 7.52
CA LYS A 16 -20.74 -3.05 6.50
C LYS A 16 -22.15 -2.47 6.68
N SER A 17 -23.14 -3.28 7.08
CA SER A 17 -24.49 -2.79 7.36
C SER A 17 -24.56 -1.93 8.63
N GLN A 18 -23.71 -2.20 9.62
CA GLN A 18 -23.61 -1.39 10.85
C GLN A 18 -22.85 -0.07 10.64
N TYR A 19 -21.86 -0.09 9.73
CA TYR A 19 -21.02 1.07 9.37
C TYR A 19 -21.05 1.25 7.84
N PRO A 20 -22.19 1.64 7.24
CA PRO A 20 -22.33 1.77 5.80
C PRO A 20 -21.65 3.03 5.28
N LEU A 21 -21.10 2.96 4.07
CA LEU A 21 -20.73 4.15 3.32
C LEU A 21 -21.99 4.92 2.89
N SER A 22 -21.96 6.24 3.05
CA SER A 22 -22.97 7.11 2.44
C SER A 22 -22.93 7.00 0.91
N GLN A 23 -24.01 7.37 0.26
CA GLN A 23 -24.06 7.38 -1.21
C GLN A 23 -23.04 8.34 -1.82
N GLU A 24 -22.79 9.46 -1.16
CA GLU A 24 -21.75 10.42 -1.53
C GLU A 24 -20.35 9.79 -1.51
N LEU A 25 -19.99 9.09 -0.43
CA LEU A 25 -18.69 8.42 -0.31
C LEU A 25 -18.52 7.28 -1.32
N LYS A 26 -19.59 6.56 -1.66
CA LYS A 26 -19.55 5.57 -2.74
C LYS A 26 -19.24 6.19 -4.09
N GLU A 27 -19.79 7.36 -4.38
CA GLU A 27 -19.52 8.06 -5.62
C GLU A 27 -18.10 8.63 -5.65
N VAL A 28 -17.62 9.19 -4.53
CA VAL A 28 -16.20 9.62 -4.38
C VAL A 28 -15.26 8.46 -4.65
N LYS A 29 -15.50 7.30 -4.02
CA LYS A 29 -14.68 6.10 -4.26
C LYS A 29 -14.69 5.69 -5.72
N LYS A 30 -15.87 5.60 -6.34
CA LYS A 30 -16.01 5.20 -7.74
C LYS A 30 -15.24 6.12 -8.69
N GLN A 31 -15.30 7.43 -8.50
CA GLN A 31 -14.57 8.39 -9.31
C GLN A 31 -13.07 8.24 -9.14
N ARG A 32 -12.60 8.05 -7.91
CA ARG A 32 -11.19 7.85 -7.63
C ARG A 32 -10.66 6.51 -8.17
N ASP A 33 -11.43 5.44 -8.04
CA ASP A 33 -11.07 4.13 -8.62
C ASP A 33 -10.91 4.22 -10.13
N GLU A 34 -11.81 4.93 -10.82
CA GLU A 34 -11.73 5.14 -12.25
C GLU A 34 -10.51 5.98 -12.65
N GLU A 35 -10.21 7.07 -11.92
CA GLU A 35 -9.01 7.86 -12.17
C GLU A 35 -7.73 7.04 -11.97
N ILE A 36 -7.65 6.25 -10.91
CA ILE A 36 -6.50 5.38 -10.63
C ILE A 36 -6.38 4.30 -11.72
N ARG A 37 -7.50 3.69 -12.13
CA ARG A 37 -7.53 2.71 -13.21
C ARG A 37 -6.96 3.29 -14.51
N ARG A 38 -7.36 4.48 -14.91
CA ARG A 38 -6.89 5.17 -16.12
C ARG A 38 -5.38 5.40 -16.13
N ILE A 39 -4.75 5.57 -14.97
CA ILE A 39 -3.28 5.67 -14.88
C ILE A 39 -2.64 4.32 -15.18
N PHE A 40 -3.16 3.24 -14.60
CA PHE A 40 -2.60 1.89 -14.83
C PHE A 40 -2.83 1.42 -16.26
N THR A 41 -3.96 1.74 -16.88
CA THR A 41 -4.26 1.39 -18.28
C THR A 41 -3.54 2.28 -19.30
N GLY A 42 -2.89 3.37 -18.85
CA GLY A 42 -2.17 4.29 -19.73
C GLY A 42 -3.05 5.35 -20.40
N GLU A 43 -4.30 5.50 -19.95
CA GLU A 43 -5.23 6.54 -20.41
C GLU A 43 -5.00 7.90 -19.72
N SER A 44 -4.20 7.91 -18.65
CA SER A 44 -3.80 9.10 -17.91
C SER A 44 -2.32 9.06 -17.62
N ASP A 45 -1.63 10.20 -17.83
CA ASP A 45 -0.20 10.38 -17.57
C ASP A 45 0.12 10.82 -16.13
N LYS A 46 -0.90 10.96 -15.27
CA LYS A 46 -0.69 11.32 -13.87
C LYS A 46 0.22 10.31 -13.18
N PHE A 47 1.07 10.81 -12.28
CA PHE A 47 1.97 9.97 -11.50
C PHE A 47 1.39 9.67 -10.13
N ILE A 48 1.43 8.43 -9.70
CA ILE A 48 0.87 8.00 -8.41
C ILE A 48 1.87 8.25 -7.28
N VAL A 49 1.42 8.87 -6.20
CA VAL A 49 2.18 9.01 -4.96
C VAL A 49 1.38 8.35 -3.83
N LEU A 50 1.81 7.14 -3.44
CA LEU A 50 1.31 6.43 -2.27
C LEU A 50 2.09 6.94 -1.05
N VAL A 51 1.48 7.72 -0.17
CA VAL A 51 2.21 8.38 0.91
C VAL A 51 1.45 8.38 2.23
N GLY A 52 2.13 8.03 3.31
CA GLY A 52 1.57 8.00 4.66
C GLY A 52 2.43 7.19 5.63
N PRO A 53 1.97 7.01 6.89
CA PRO A 53 2.74 6.36 7.93
C PRO A 53 3.12 4.92 7.59
N CYS A 54 4.22 4.45 8.16
CA CYS A 54 4.62 3.04 8.06
C CYS A 54 3.52 2.11 8.59
N SER A 55 2.89 2.48 9.70
CA SER A 55 1.67 1.86 10.24
C SER A 55 0.74 2.95 10.75
N ALA A 56 -0.55 2.84 10.45
CA ALA A 56 -1.59 3.63 11.09
C ALA A 56 -1.76 3.12 12.53
N ASP A 57 -1.52 3.99 13.50
CA ASP A 57 -1.49 3.68 14.93
C ASP A 57 -2.54 4.44 15.74
N ASN A 58 -2.98 5.59 15.23
CA ASN A 58 -3.95 6.45 15.88
C ASN A 58 -4.85 7.14 14.84
N GLU A 59 -6.16 7.01 14.99
CA GLU A 59 -7.14 7.53 14.04
C GLU A 59 -7.06 9.05 13.87
N ASP A 60 -6.93 9.81 14.97
CA ASP A 60 -6.93 11.28 14.93
C ASP A 60 -5.70 11.83 14.22
N THR A 61 -4.52 11.28 14.52
CA THR A 61 -3.27 11.72 13.89
C THR A 61 -3.16 11.30 12.44
N VAL A 62 -3.71 10.13 12.07
CA VAL A 62 -3.81 9.71 10.66
C VAL A 62 -4.74 10.63 9.90
N CYS A 63 -5.92 10.95 10.45
CA CYS A 63 -6.85 11.89 9.80
C CYS A 63 -6.25 13.30 9.71
N GLU A 64 -5.53 13.78 10.73
CA GLU A 64 -4.81 15.06 10.67
C GLU A 64 -3.77 15.06 9.54
N TYR A 65 -2.96 14.01 9.44
CA TYR A 65 -1.99 13.85 8.37
C TYR A 65 -2.66 13.89 6.98
N VAL A 66 -3.75 13.14 6.78
CA VAL A 66 -4.41 13.08 5.48
C VAL A 66 -5.14 14.39 5.15
N ARG A 67 -5.64 15.16 6.13
CA ARG A 67 -6.16 16.53 5.89
C ARG A 67 -5.07 17.45 5.35
N LYS A 68 -3.86 17.42 5.94
CA LYS A 68 -2.71 18.18 5.40
C LYS A 68 -2.39 17.70 3.98
N LEU A 69 -2.37 16.39 3.75
CA LEU A 69 -2.11 15.79 2.45
C LEU A 69 -3.15 16.23 1.40
N LYS A 70 -4.42 16.35 1.77
CA LYS A 70 -5.49 16.84 0.88
C LYS A 70 -5.21 18.24 0.36
N THR A 71 -4.71 19.16 1.21
CA THR A 71 -4.40 20.54 0.78
C THR A 71 -3.30 20.60 -0.28
N VAL A 72 -2.35 19.67 -0.21
CA VAL A 72 -1.29 19.55 -1.22
C VAL A 72 -1.82 18.83 -2.46
N ALA A 73 -2.58 17.72 -2.27
CA ALA A 73 -3.14 16.95 -3.36
C ALA A 73 -3.99 17.81 -4.32
N ASP A 74 -4.78 18.75 -3.79
CA ASP A 74 -5.60 19.64 -4.61
C ASP A 74 -4.76 20.54 -5.52
N LYS A 75 -3.60 20.99 -5.04
CA LYS A 75 -2.71 21.89 -5.79
C LYS A 75 -1.90 21.20 -6.90
N VAL A 76 -1.77 19.87 -6.82
CA VAL A 76 -0.98 19.06 -7.76
C VAL A 76 -1.83 18.03 -8.52
N SER A 77 -3.15 18.16 -8.43
CA SER A 77 -4.12 17.20 -8.95
C SER A 77 -4.12 17.05 -10.49
N ASP A 78 -3.59 18.03 -11.21
CA ASP A 78 -3.38 17.99 -12.66
C ASP A 78 -2.27 17.00 -13.07
N LYS A 79 -1.28 16.78 -12.21
CA LYS A 79 -0.09 15.95 -12.49
C LYS A 79 -0.01 14.69 -11.64
N LEU A 80 -0.46 14.76 -10.40
CA LEU A 80 -0.30 13.68 -9.43
C LEU A 80 -1.64 13.08 -8.99
N MET A 81 -1.62 11.77 -8.78
CA MET A 81 -2.66 11.04 -8.06
C MET A 81 -2.14 10.68 -6.68
N ILE A 82 -2.55 11.44 -5.67
CA ILE A 82 -2.19 11.17 -4.27
C ILE A 82 -3.12 10.10 -3.71
N ILE A 83 -2.55 9.03 -3.17
CA ILE A 83 -3.28 7.96 -2.47
C ILE A 83 -2.71 7.88 -1.05
N PRO A 84 -3.50 8.24 -0.01
CA PRO A 84 -3.06 8.10 1.37
C PRO A 84 -2.74 6.64 1.69
N ARG A 85 -1.53 6.39 2.18
CA ARG A 85 -1.12 5.11 2.73
C ARG A 85 -1.59 5.03 4.18
N VAL A 86 -2.65 4.26 4.42
CA VAL A 86 -3.25 4.03 5.74
C VAL A 86 -3.14 2.55 6.06
N TYR A 87 -1.90 2.10 6.32
CA TYR A 87 -1.62 0.68 6.54
C TYR A 87 -2.00 0.28 7.96
N THR A 88 -3.04 -0.54 8.08
CA THR A 88 -3.62 -0.96 9.34
C THR A 88 -3.04 -2.27 9.86
N ASN A 89 -2.18 -2.90 9.08
CA ASN A 89 -1.51 -4.15 9.40
C ASN A 89 0.01 -3.98 9.38
N LYS A 90 0.71 -4.68 10.27
CA LYS A 90 2.18 -4.75 10.28
C LYS A 90 2.64 -6.19 10.38
N PRO A 91 3.10 -6.81 9.28
CA PRO A 91 3.66 -8.16 9.33
C PRO A 91 4.96 -8.16 10.15
N ARG A 92 5.08 -9.12 11.08
CA ARG A 92 6.26 -9.28 11.94
C ARG A 92 6.90 -10.64 11.69
N THR A 93 8.19 -10.65 11.39
CA THR A 93 8.96 -11.87 11.09
C THR A 93 9.04 -12.82 12.29
N THR A 94 9.26 -12.26 13.50
CA THR A 94 9.36 -13.04 14.74
C THR A 94 8.05 -13.08 15.53
N GLY A 95 7.04 -12.32 15.12
CA GLY A 95 5.78 -12.21 15.84
C GLY A 95 5.77 -11.17 16.96
N ASP A 96 6.90 -10.54 17.26
CA ASP A 96 7.04 -9.53 18.32
C ASP A 96 6.75 -8.11 17.83
N GLY A 97 6.32 -7.24 18.77
CA GLY A 97 6.04 -5.82 18.55
C GLY A 97 4.65 -5.54 17.98
N TYR A 98 4.37 -4.26 17.74
CA TYR A 98 3.07 -3.78 17.24
C TYR A 98 2.69 -4.42 15.92
N LYS A 99 1.50 -5.02 15.85
CA LYS A 99 1.01 -5.78 14.68
C LYS A 99 0.03 -5.00 13.80
N GLY A 100 -0.15 -3.71 14.09
CA GLY A 100 -1.09 -2.84 13.40
C GLY A 100 -2.42 -2.69 14.14
N MET A 101 -3.18 -1.67 13.74
CA MET A 101 -4.46 -1.30 14.35
C MET A 101 -5.50 -2.44 14.30
N LEU A 102 -5.45 -3.29 13.28
CA LEU A 102 -6.32 -4.46 13.22
C LEU A 102 -6.19 -5.37 14.45
N HIS A 103 -4.99 -5.57 14.97
CA HIS A 103 -4.74 -6.40 16.15
C HIS A 103 -4.84 -5.63 17.45
N GLN A 104 -4.34 -4.39 17.44
CA GLN A 104 -4.19 -3.52 18.60
C GLN A 104 -4.66 -2.11 18.22
N PRO A 105 -5.98 -1.84 18.24
CA PRO A 105 -6.52 -0.50 17.96
C PRO A 105 -6.03 0.54 18.97
N ASP A 106 -5.63 0.10 20.14
CA ASP A 106 -4.92 0.85 21.16
C ASP A 106 -3.56 0.15 21.38
N PRO A 107 -2.42 0.76 20.99
CA PRO A 107 -1.11 0.13 21.08
C PRO A 107 -0.69 -0.26 22.50
N ASP A 108 -1.26 0.37 23.54
CA ASP A 108 -0.94 0.14 24.93
C ASP A 108 -1.79 -0.98 25.57
N LYS A 109 -2.79 -1.51 24.85
CA LYS A 109 -3.68 -2.57 25.34
C LYS A 109 -3.41 -3.93 24.72
N ALA A 110 -4.00 -4.95 25.34
CA ALA A 110 -4.00 -6.29 24.79
C ALA A 110 -4.69 -6.34 23.42
N PRO A 111 -4.29 -7.26 22.52
CA PRO A 111 -4.93 -7.42 21.22
C PRO A 111 -6.43 -7.70 21.31
N ASP A 112 -7.21 -6.98 20.49
CA ASP A 112 -8.66 -7.17 20.32
C ASP A 112 -9.00 -7.06 18.84
N LEU A 113 -9.18 -8.21 18.18
CA LEU A 113 -9.45 -8.27 16.74
C LEU A 113 -10.81 -7.70 16.35
N LEU A 114 -11.84 -7.83 17.20
CA LEU A 114 -13.15 -7.28 16.90
C LEU A 114 -13.14 -5.75 16.95
N ALA A 115 -12.58 -5.21 18.03
CA ALA A 115 -12.37 -3.76 18.15
C ALA A 115 -11.47 -3.24 17.01
N GLY A 116 -10.44 -4.00 16.65
CA GLY A 116 -9.53 -3.68 15.55
C GLY A 116 -10.23 -3.59 14.19
N ILE A 117 -11.04 -4.57 13.83
CA ILE A 117 -11.81 -4.57 12.56
C ILE A 117 -12.74 -3.33 12.49
N ILE A 118 -13.40 -2.99 13.59
CA ILE A 118 -14.26 -1.80 13.66
C ILE A 118 -13.43 -0.53 13.54
N ALA A 119 -12.30 -0.45 14.24
CA ALA A 119 -11.42 0.73 14.23
C ALA A 119 -10.87 1.02 12.84
N ILE A 120 -10.32 -0.01 12.14
CA ILE A 120 -9.76 0.19 10.80
C ILE A 120 -10.82 0.63 9.80
N ARG A 121 -12.04 0.05 9.85
CA ARG A 121 -13.14 0.49 8.98
C ARG A 121 -13.52 1.94 9.23
N LYS A 122 -13.73 2.33 10.50
CA LYS A 122 -14.05 3.71 10.88
C LYS A 122 -12.99 4.70 10.44
N MET A 123 -11.72 4.37 10.64
CA MET A 123 -10.60 5.23 10.25
C MET A 123 -10.55 5.46 8.74
N HIS A 124 -10.65 4.42 7.92
CA HIS A 124 -10.68 4.57 6.46
C HIS A 124 -11.90 5.35 5.99
N MET A 125 -13.07 5.13 6.59
CA MET A 125 -14.27 5.90 6.29
C MET A 125 -14.10 7.38 6.63
N ARG A 126 -13.56 7.68 7.82
CA ARG A 126 -13.31 9.05 8.28
C ARG A 126 -12.29 9.77 7.40
N VAL A 127 -11.19 9.12 7.03
CA VAL A 127 -10.22 9.65 6.07
C VAL A 127 -10.92 10.09 4.79
N MET A 128 -11.74 9.23 4.19
CA MET A 128 -12.45 9.55 2.96
C MET A 128 -13.53 10.62 3.18
N GLN A 129 -14.25 10.59 4.29
CA GLN A 129 -15.29 11.56 4.64
C GLN A 129 -14.73 12.97 4.84
N GLU A 130 -13.60 13.11 5.53
CA GLU A 130 -12.98 14.41 5.82
C GLU A 130 -12.20 15.00 4.64
N THR A 131 -11.76 14.16 3.71
CA THR A 131 -10.80 14.60 2.67
C THR A 131 -11.23 14.30 1.23
N GLY A 132 -12.17 13.40 1.01
CA GLY A 132 -12.48 12.90 -0.33
C GLY A 132 -11.37 12.03 -0.94
N LEU A 133 -10.34 11.64 -0.15
CA LEU A 133 -9.27 10.77 -0.61
C LEU A 133 -9.55 9.33 -0.15
N SER A 134 -9.73 8.43 -1.10
CA SER A 134 -9.71 6.99 -0.83
C SER A 134 -8.27 6.51 -0.61
N SER A 135 -8.08 5.55 0.25
CA SER A 135 -6.77 5.16 0.77
C SER A 135 -6.30 3.79 0.28
N ALA A 136 -5.03 3.52 0.58
CA ALA A 136 -4.37 2.23 0.38
C ALA A 136 -4.12 1.52 1.71
N ASP A 137 -4.24 0.17 1.73
CA ASP A 137 -3.80 -0.68 2.85
C ASP A 137 -2.95 -1.86 2.36
N GLU A 138 -2.33 -2.60 3.28
CA GLU A 138 -1.59 -3.83 3.00
C GLU A 138 -2.43 -5.05 3.40
N MET A 139 -2.67 -5.96 2.45
CA MET A 139 -3.36 -7.22 2.68
C MET A 139 -2.46 -8.17 3.47
N LEU A 140 -2.55 -8.14 4.80
CA LEU A 140 -1.85 -9.10 5.66
C LEU A 140 -2.59 -10.44 5.71
N TYR A 141 -3.90 -10.39 5.87
CA TYR A 141 -4.79 -11.55 5.85
C TYR A 141 -5.82 -11.38 4.74
N PRO A 142 -5.90 -12.28 3.76
CA PRO A 142 -6.90 -12.19 2.69
C PRO A 142 -8.34 -12.05 3.17
N GLU A 143 -8.70 -12.70 4.28
CA GLU A 143 -10.05 -12.65 4.84
C GLU A 143 -10.44 -11.25 5.34
N ASN A 144 -9.47 -10.45 5.84
CA ASN A 144 -9.75 -9.12 6.39
C ASN A 144 -10.16 -8.10 5.33
N ARG A 145 -9.68 -8.29 4.10
CA ARG A 145 -9.99 -7.42 2.99
C ARG A 145 -11.49 -7.18 2.84
N SER A 146 -12.29 -8.22 3.02
CA SER A 146 -13.75 -8.14 2.85
C SER A 146 -14.45 -7.13 3.79
N TYR A 147 -13.80 -6.69 4.87
CA TYR A 147 -14.31 -5.63 5.75
C TYR A 147 -14.06 -4.22 5.21
N LEU A 148 -13.17 -4.08 4.19
CA LEU A 148 -12.70 -2.81 3.65
C LEU A 148 -12.84 -2.71 2.11
N ASP A 149 -13.32 -3.74 1.41
CA ASP A 149 -13.36 -3.82 -0.06
C ASP A 149 -14.23 -2.74 -0.73
N ASP A 150 -15.18 -2.18 0.01
CA ASP A 150 -16.02 -1.07 -0.41
C ASP A 150 -15.41 0.32 -0.14
N ILE A 151 -14.21 0.40 0.46
CA ILE A 151 -13.55 1.66 0.88
C ILE A 151 -12.21 1.86 0.20
N LEU A 152 -11.38 0.82 0.12
CA LEU A 152 -10.01 0.91 -0.40
C LEU A 152 -9.99 1.07 -1.93
N SER A 153 -9.08 1.90 -2.43
CA SER A 153 -8.82 2.08 -3.87
C SER A 153 -7.48 1.52 -4.32
N TYR A 154 -6.69 1.00 -3.41
CA TYR A 154 -5.42 0.34 -3.68
C TYR A 154 -5.07 -0.63 -2.56
N GLU A 155 -4.55 -1.80 -2.89
CA GLU A 155 -4.00 -2.73 -1.90
C GLU A 155 -2.60 -3.19 -2.29
N ALA A 156 -1.78 -3.47 -1.28
CA ALA A 156 -0.46 -4.05 -1.47
C ALA A 156 -0.38 -5.47 -0.89
N VAL A 157 0.30 -6.37 -1.61
CA VAL A 157 0.74 -7.65 -1.06
C VAL A 157 2.17 -7.49 -0.56
N GLY A 158 2.37 -7.71 0.73
CA GLY A 158 3.65 -7.51 1.40
C GLY A 158 4.72 -8.52 0.99
N ALA A 159 5.98 -8.15 1.18
CA ALA A 159 7.15 -8.95 0.80
C ALA A 159 7.22 -10.35 1.46
N ARG A 160 6.57 -10.53 2.62
CA ARG A 160 6.49 -11.83 3.31
C ARG A 160 5.32 -12.70 2.85
N SER A 161 4.36 -12.09 2.15
CA SER A 161 3.12 -12.76 1.67
C SER A 161 3.12 -13.04 0.17
N VAL A 162 4.11 -12.54 -0.58
CA VAL A 162 4.13 -12.61 -2.05
C VAL A 162 4.08 -14.03 -2.60
N GLU A 163 4.63 -15.03 -1.88
CA GLU A 163 4.58 -16.43 -2.28
C GLU A 163 3.34 -17.18 -1.78
N ASN A 164 2.56 -16.58 -0.90
CA ASN A 164 1.38 -17.22 -0.34
C ASN A 164 0.28 -17.35 -1.39
N GLN A 165 -0.21 -18.57 -1.60
CA GLN A 165 -1.21 -18.89 -2.61
C GLN A 165 -2.51 -18.10 -2.39
N GLN A 166 -3.00 -18.04 -1.16
CA GLN A 166 -4.26 -17.35 -0.84
C GLN A 166 -4.22 -15.86 -1.21
N HIS A 167 -3.08 -15.17 -0.98
CA HIS A 167 -2.92 -13.77 -1.36
C HIS A 167 -3.00 -13.57 -2.88
N ARG A 168 -2.33 -14.44 -3.65
CA ARG A 168 -2.34 -14.37 -5.13
C ARG A 168 -3.74 -14.59 -5.69
N LEU A 169 -4.45 -15.59 -5.16
CA LEU A 169 -5.80 -15.93 -5.60
C LEU A 169 -6.80 -14.83 -5.20
N THR A 170 -6.68 -14.30 -3.98
CA THR A 170 -7.53 -13.16 -3.56
C THR A 170 -7.28 -11.93 -4.43
N ALA A 171 -6.02 -11.62 -4.74
CA ALA A 171 -5.67 -10.50 -5.62
C ALA A 171 -6.30 -10.62 -7.01
N SER A 172 -6.49 -11.85 -7.53
CA SER A 172 -7.12 -12.09 -8.83
C SER A 172 -8.62 -11.77 -8.88
N GLY A 173 -9.27 -11.68 -7.72
CA GLY A 173 -10.69 -11.35 -7.61
C GLY A 173 -10.96 -9.90 -7.21
N MET A 174 -9.96 -9.02 -7.30
CA MET A 174 -10.11 -7.61 -6.91
C MET A 174 -10.32 -6.70 -8.13
N ASP A 175 -11.19 -5.70 -7.98
CA ASP A 175 -11.48 -4.72 -9.02
C ASP A 175 -10.62 -3.44 -8.93
N ILE A 176 -9.75 -3.36 -7.91
CA ILE A 176 -8.82 -2.25 -7.68
C ILE A 176 -7.38 -2.68 -7.96
N PRO A 177 -6.45 -1.74 -8.20
CA PRO A 177 -5.03 -2.06 -8.36
C PRO A 177 -4.43 -2.76 -7.14
N VAL A 178 -3.69 -3.83 -7.39
CA VAL A 178 -2.94 -4.59 -6.39
C VAL A 178 -1.46 -4.55 -6.70
N GLY A 179 -0.71 -3.87 -5.84
CA GLY A 179 0.74 -3.84 -5.93
C GLY A 179 1.38 -5.02 -5.20
N ILE A 180 2.15 -5.83 -5.91
CA ILE A 180 2.83 -6.99 -5.36
C ILE A 180 4.30 -6.65 -5.14
N LYS A 181 4.72 -6.63 -3.86
CA LYS A 181 6.12 -6.35 -3.49
C LYS A 181 7.00 -7.52 -3.86
N ASN A 182 8.23 -7.27 -4.30
CA ASN A 182 9.23 -8.34 -4.36
C ASN A 182 9.49 -8.89 -2.94
N PRO A 183 9.82 -10.20 -2.81
CA PRO A 183 10.13 -10.81 -1.51
C PRO A 183 11.34 -10.13 -0.84
N THR A 184 11.53 -10.40 0.44
CA THR A 184 12.66 -9.85 1.20
C THR A 184 14.03 -10.21 0.62
N SER A 185 14.14 -11.33 -0.09
CA SER A 185 15.34 -11.73 -0.85
C SER A 185 15.64 -10.85 -2.07
N GLY A 186 14.67 -10.08 -2.56
CA GLY A 186 14.81 -9.29 -3.79
C GLY A 186 14.50 -10.05 -5.09
N ASP A 187 14.01 -11.28 -5.05
CA ASP A 187 13.76 -12.12 -6.22
C ASP A 187 12.60 -11.57 -7.08
N LEU A 188 12.96 -11.07 -8.28
CA LEU A 188 12.01 -10.52 -9.23
C LEU A 188 11.16 -11.60 -9.91
N SER A 189 11.66 -12.83 -10.02
CA SER A 189 10.93 -13.94 -10.68
C SER A 189 9.74 -14.36 -9.81
N VAL A 190 9.92 -14.43 -8.50
CA VAL A 190 8.86 -14.71 -7.53
C VAL A 190 7.78 -13.63 -7.58
N MET A 191 8.17 -12.35 -7.59
CA MET A 191 7.24 -11.22 -7.71
C MET A 191 6.43 -11.30 -9.01
N LEU A 192 7.10 -11.49 -10.17
CA LEU A 192 6.43 -11.57 -11.45
C LEU A 192 5.52 -12.80 -11.59
N ASN A 193 5.90 -13.93 -10.99
CA ASN A 193 5.02 -15.10 -10.93
C ASN A 193 3.75 -14.80 -10.13
N SER A 194 3.87 -14.02 -9.07
CA SER A 194 2.73 -13.60 -8.26
C SER A 194 1.82 -12.61 -8.99
N VAL A 195 2.39 -11.66 -9.74
CA VAL A 195 1.60 -10.78 -10.63
C VAL A 195 0.91 -11.59 -11.70
N THR A 196 1.61 -12.57 -12.32
CA THR A 196 1.02 -13.46 -13.31
C THR A 196 -0.17 -14.21 -12.73
N ALA A 197 -0.03 -14.81 -11.55
CA ALA A 197 -1.12 -15.51 -10.89
C ALA A 197 -2.30 -14.58 -10.59
N ALA A 198 -2.04 -13.35 -10.09
CA ALA A 198 -3.09 -12.39 -9.81
C ALA A 198 -3.82 -11.90 -11.08
N GLN A 199 -3.19 -11.92 -12.25
CA GLN A 199 -3.82 -11.55 -13.53
C GLN A 199 -4.62 -12.68 -14.18
N HIS A 200 -4.53 -13.93 -13.66
CA HIS A 200 -5.26 -15.07 -14.21
C HIS A 200 -6.53 -15.37 -13.41
N PRO A 201 -7.57 -15.93 -14.04
CA PRO A 201 -8.74 -16.45 -13.34
C PRO A 201 -8.38 -17.67 -12.50
N HIS A 202 -9.07 -17.84 -11.36
CA HIS A 202 -8.89 -18.95 -10.45
C HIS A 202 -10.21 -19.45 -9.89
N HIS A 203 -10.21 -20.72 -9.46
CA HIS A 203 -11.29 -21.39 -8.74
C HIS A 203 -10.73 -21.93 -7.43
N PHE A 204 -11.24 -21.47 -6.29
CA PHE A 204 -10.69 -21.80 -4.98
C PHE A 204 -11.67 -21.57 -3.82
N ILE A 205 -11.29 -22.01 -2.63
CA ILE A 205 -12.09 -21.81 -1.42
C ILE A 205 -11.71 -20.46 -0.78
N TYR A 206 -12.71 -19.59 -0.61
CA TYR A 206 -12.54 -18.32 0.07
C TYR A 206 -13.64 -18.09 1.10
N ARG A 207 -13.26 -17.92 2.38
CA ARG A 207 -14.21 -17.72 3.49
C ARG A 207 -15.30 -18.79 3.57
N GLY A 208 -14.92 -20.05 3.34
CA GLY A 208 -15.85 -21.20 3.36
C GLY A 208 -16.78 -21.29 2.14
N ASN A 209 -16.58 -20.44 1.14
CA ASN A 209 -17.32 -20.49 -0.12
C ASN A 209 -16.44 -21.02 -1.25
N ASP A 210 -17.07 -21.64 -2.22
CA ASP A 210 -16.51 -21.97 -3.52
C ASP A 210 -16.60 -20.72 -4.40
N VAL A 211 -15.47 -20.19 -4.87
CA VAL A 211 -15.41 -18.92 -5.61
C VAL A 211 -14.61 -19.04 -6.90
N GLU A 212 -15.05 -18.31 -7.91
CA GLU A 212 -14.32 -18.09 -9.16
C GLU A 212 -13.91 -16.61 -9.27
N THR A 213 -12.74 -16.36 -9.82
CA THR A 213 -12.23 -15.01 -10.11
C THR A 213 -11.95 -14.85 -11.60
N SER A 214 -11.98 -13.60 -12.09
CA SER A 214 -11.73 -13.27 -13.51
C SER A 214 -10.27 -12.95 -13.84
N GLY A 215 -9.43 -12.80 -12.83
CA GLY A 215 -8.11 -12.19 -12.94
C GLY A 215 -8.18 -10.66 -12.81
N ASN A 216 -7.15 -10.08 -12.19
CA ASN A 216 -7.02 -8.63 -11.98
C ASN A 216 -5.95 -8.07 -12.93
N ASP A 217 -6.34 -7.44 -14.01
CA ASP A 217 -5.45 -6.85 -15.02
C ASP A 217 -4.71 -5.59 -14.55
N LEU A 218 -5.01 -5.10 -13.34
CA LEU A 218 -4.30 -4.00 -12.67
C LEU A 218 -3.30 -4.48 -11.62
N ALA A 219 -3.14 -5.80 -11.43
CA ALA A 219 -2.08 -6.35 -10.59
C ALA A 219 -0.70 -6.02 -11.17
N HIS A 220 0.20 -5.46 -10.37
CA HIS A 220 1.47 -4.90 -10.80
C HIS A 220 2.56 -5.06 -9.75
N THR A 221 3.78 -4.64 -10.07
CA THR A 221 4.95 -4.82 -9.21
C THR A 221 5.22 -3.61 -8.33
N ILE A 222 5.71 -3.88 -7.10
CA ILE A 222 6.33 -2.89 -6.21
C ILE A 222 7.77 -3.30 -5.94
N LEU A 223 8.73 -2.46 -6.32
CA LEU A 223 10.14 -2.65 -6.01
C LEU A 223 10.48 -2.02 -4.65
N ARG A 224 10.95 -2.84 -3.71
CA ARG A 224 11.26 -2.41 -2.33
C ARG A 224 12.70 -2.69 -1.90
N GLY A 225 13.57 -3.10 -2.84
CA GLY A 225 14.89 -3.64 -2.55
C GLY A 225 14.84 -5.03 -1.90
N GLY A 226 15.97 -5.60 -1.59
CA GLY A 226 16.10 -6.92 -0.98
C GLY A 226 17.26 -7.01 0.00
N VAL A 227 17.40 -8.17 0.62
CA VAL A 227 18.55 -8.55 1.43
C VAL A 227 19.09 -9.85 0.87
N ASN A 228 20.36 -9.87 0.46
CA ASN A 228 20.98 -11.05 -0.12
C ASN A 228 21.34 -12.09 0.97
N GLN A 229 21.83 -13.25 0.53
CA GLN A 229 22.22 -14.36 1.41
C GLN A 229 23.33 -14.01 2.43
N TYR A 230 24.05 -12.90 2.21
CA TYR A 230 25.11 -12.41 3.11
C TYR A 230 24.61 -11.32 4.07
N GLY A 231 23.29 -11.03 4.09
CA GLY A 231 22.69 -10.01 4.93
C GLY A 231 22.88 -8.57 4.43
N GLN A 232 23.37 -8.39 3.20
CA GLN A 232 23.57 -7.06 2.61
C GLN A 232 22.27 -6.58 1.98
N THR A 233 21.94 -5.34 2.22
CA THR A 233 20.81 -4.65 1.57
C THR A 233 21.18 -4.32 0.13
N ILE A 234 20.32 -4.71 -0.80
CA ILE A 234 20.46 -4.47 -2.23
C ILE A 234 19.26 -3.64 -2.71
N PRO A 235 19.46 -2.38 -3.12
CA PRO A 235 18.40 -1.59 -3.74
C PRO A 235 18.05 -2.15 -5.13
N ASN A 236 16.87 -1.83 -5.64
CA ASN A 236 16.41 -2.27 -6.96
C ASN A 236 15.56 -1.21 -7.70
N TYR A 237 15.94 0.07 -7.55
CA TYR A 237 15.28 1.22 -8.16
C TYR A 237 16.16 1.96 -9.17
N HIS A 238 17.42 1.56 -9.35
CA HIS A 238 18.33 2.20 -10.29
C HIS A 238 17.88 1.97 -11.74
N TYR A 239 18.38 2.79 -12.64
CA TYR A 239 18.01 2.74 -14.05
C TYR A 239 18.13 1.31 -14.64
N GLU A 240 19.22 0.62 -14.34
CA GLU A 240 19.50 -0.74 -14.82
C GLU A 240 18.51 -1.76 -14.29
N ASP A 241 18.08 -1.62 -13.03
CA ASP A 241 17.07 -2.48 -12.42
C ASP A 241 15.72 -2.31 -13.11
N LEU A 242 15.35 -1.06 -13.40
CA LEU A 242 14.10 -0.73 -14.09
C LEU A 242 14.09 -1.26 -15.53
N ILE A 243 15.20 -1.12 -16.27
CA ILE A 243 15.36 -1.69 -17.62
C ILE A 243 15.29 -3.22 -17.58
N HIS A 244 15.96 -3.83 -16.59
CA HIS A 244 15.91 -5.29 -16.42
C HIS A 244 14.48 -5.78 -16.16
N LEU A 245 13.76 -5.15 -15.25
CA LEU A 245 12.37 -5.50 -14.95
C LEU A 245 11.45 -5.25 -16.16
N SER A 246 11.67 -4.18 -16.94
CA SER A 246 10.94 -3.91 -18.17
C SER A 246 11.05 -5.09 -19.16
N ALA A 247 12.26 -5.60 -19.36
CA ALA A 247 12.50 -6.74 -20.23
C ALA A 247 11.82 -8.03 -19.72
N LEU A 248 11.81 -8.24 -18.39
CA LEU A 248 11.11 -9.37 -17.77
C LEU A 248 9.59 -9.27 -17.94
N TYR A 249 9.01 -8.07 -17.80
CA TYR A 249 7.59 -7.83 -18.05
C TYR A 249 7.21 -8.14 -19.50
N ALA A 250 7.98 -7.63 -20.45
CA ALA A 250 7.75 -7.89 -21.88
C ALA A 250 7.77 -9.40 -22.19
N LYS A 251 8.71 -10.13 -21.59
CA LYS A 251 8.82 -11.59 -21.77
C LYS A 251 7.62 -12.35 -21.19
N LYS A 252 6.99 -11.83 -20.13
CA LYS A 252 5.81 -12.46 -19.50
C LYS A 252 4.50 -12.16 -20.22
N GLY A 253 4.43 -11.12 -21.05
CA GLY A 253 3.21 -10.72 -21.76
C GLY A 253 2.07 -10.30 -20.83
N LEU A 254 2.39 -9.70 -19.67
CA LEU A 254 1.41 -9.28 -18.68
C LEU A 254 0.64 -8.05 -19.17
N LYS A 255 -0.63 -7.94 -18.74
CA LYS A 255 -1.48 -6.78 -19.04
C LYS A 255 -1.06 -5.58 -18.19
N ASN A 256 -1.24 -4.37 -18.74
CA ASN A 256 -1.02 -3.10 -18.06
C ASN A 256 0.27 -3.08 -17.20
N PRO A 257 1.45 -3.36 -17.77
CA PRO A 257 2.68 -3.45 -17.01
C PRO A 257 2.94 -2.14 -16.27
N ALA A 258 3.17 -2.24 -14.96
CA ALA A 258 3.39 -1.08 -14.12
C ALA A 258 4.36 -1.39 -12.97
N ILE A 259 5.15 -0.39 -12.60
CA ILE A 259 6.08 -0.44 -11.46
C ILE A 259 5.75 0.71 -10.52
N ILE A 260 5.61 0.40 -9.25
CA ILE A 260 5.67 1.36 -8.15
C ILE A 260 7.00 1.18 -7.43
N ILE A 261 7.69 2.26 -7.09
CA ILE A 261 8.94 2.20 -6.33
C ILE A 261 8.66 2.54 -4.87
N ASP A 262 8.88 1.58 -3.99
CA ASP A 262 8.89 1.81 -2.55
C ASP A 262 10.24 2.46 -2.20
N ALA A 263 10.22 3.74 -1.90
CA ALA A 263 11.42 4.54 -1.67
C ALA A 263 12.07 4.29 -0.30
N ASN A 264 11.39 3.56 0.59
CA ASN A 264 11.93 3.19 1.90
C ASN A 264 12.44 1.72 1.91
N HIS A 265 12.24 1.00 3.01
CA HIS A 265 12.63 -0.39 3.22
C HIS A 265 14.10 -0.67 2.82
N SER A 266 14.34 -1.70 1.99
CA SER A 266 15.70 -2.05 1.57
C SER A 266 16.25 -1.09 0.50
N ASN A 267 15.41 -0.37 -0.22
CA ASN A 267 15.86 0.64 -1.18
C ASN A 267 16.61 1.80 -0.50
N SER A 268 16.18 2.21 0.70
CA SER A 268 16.83 3.25 1.51
C SER A 268 17.73 2.69 2.60
N ASN A 269 17.84 1.36 2.73
CA ASN A 269 18.42 0.71 3.92
C ASN A 269 17.78 1.22 5.23
N LYS A 270 16.47 1.53 5.19
CA LYS A 270 15.69 2.15 6.29
C LYS A 270 16.19 3.52 6.75
N GLN A 271 17.02 4.18 5.96
CA GLN A 271 17.41 5.58 6.16
C GLN A 271 16.31 6.47 5.56
N TYR A 272 15.31 6.82 6.35
CA TYR A 272 14.06 7.43 5.85
C TYR A 272 14.28 8.72 5.07
N LYS A 273 15.33 9.51 5.35
CA LYS A 273 15.67 10.75 4.61
C LYS A 273 16.17 10.46 3.18
N GLU A 274 16.70 9.26 2.91
CA GLU A 274 17.11 8.84 1.57
C GLU A 274 15.94 8.71 0.60
N GLN A 275 14.71 8.59 1.08
CA GLN A 275 13.53 8.55 0.23
C GLN A 275 13.48 9.72 -0.75
N ILE A 276 13.88 10.92 -0.33
CA ILE A 276 13.90 12.13 -1.17
C ILE A 276 14.86 11.96 -2.35
N ARG A 277 16.08 11.50 -2.10
CA ARG A 277 17.08 11.24 -3.13
C ARG A 277 16.62 10.14 -4.08
N ILE A 278 16.10 9.03 -3.53
CA ILE A 278 15.63 7.88 -4.31
C ILE A 278 14.50 8.29 -5.26
N VAL A 279 13.51 9.03 -4.79
CA VAL A 279 12.43 9.55 -5.64
C VAL A 279 12.97 10.44 -6.75
N SER A 280 13.94 11.30 -6.46
CA SER A 280 14.58 12.17 -7.47
C SER A 280 15.30 11.36 -8.55
N GLU A 281 15.99 10.28 -8.18
CA GLU A 281 16.67 9.37 -9.14
C GLU A 281 15.68 8.61 -10.00
N VAL A 282 14.60 8.09 -9.40
CA VAL A 282 13.51 7.42 -10.13
C VAL A 282 12.88 8.35 -11.16
N LEU A 283 12.57 9.59 -10.78
CA LEU A 283 12.01 10.58 -11.71
C LEU A 283 13.01 10.95 -12.83
N HIS A 284 14.29 11.05 -12.51
CA HIS A 284 15.33 11.27 -13.52
C HIS A 284 15.35 10.12 -14.53
N SER A 285 15.39 8.87 -14.08
CA SER A 285 15.37 7.67 -14.93
C SER A 285 14.12 7.60 -15.81
N ARG A 286 12.96 7.92 -15.21
CA ARG A 286 11.66 7.98 -15.90
C ARG A 286 11.63 9.05 -17.00
N ASN A 287 12.20 10.22 -16.75
CA ASN A 287 12.24 11.31 -17.71
C ASN A 287 13.28 11.10 -18.80
N TYR A 288 14.36 10.37 -18.49
CA TYR A 288 15.41 10.03 -19.46
C TYR A 288 14.94 9.00 -20.48
N ASN A 289 14.08 8.05 -20.08
CA ASN A 289 13.66 6.94 -20.95
C ASN A 289 12.12 6.90 -21.10
N PRO A 290 11.57 7.12 -22.33
CA PRO A 290 10.14 7.11 -22.60
C PRO A 290 9.42 5.80 -22.26
N ASP A 291 10.10 4.64 -22.34
CA ASP A 291 9.50 3.36 -21.97
C ASP A 291 9.39 3.22 -20.45
N LEU A 292 10.40 3.68 -19.71
CA LEU A 292 10.33 3.78 -18.26
C LEU A 292 9.28 4.82 -17.82
N ARG A 293 9.08 5.90 -18.57
CA ARG A 293 8.01 6.87 -18.32
C ARG A 293 6.63 6.23 -18.33
N LYS A 294 6.40 5.31 -19.26
CA LYS A 294 5.14 4.55 -19.35
C LYS A 294 5.01 3.48 -18.29
N LEU A 295 6.12 2.86 -17.89
CA LEU A 295 6.15 1.69 -17.02
C LEU A 295 6.15 2.07 -15.52
N VAL A 296 6.95 3.07 -15.13
CA VAL A 296 7.04 3.54 -13.73
C VAL A 296 5.87 4.49 -13.46
N LYS A 297 4.82 3.96 -12.85
CA LYS A 297 3.55 4.66 -12.61
C LYS A 297 3.54 5.48 -11.33
N GLY A 298 4.44 5.22 -10.39
CA GLY A 298 4.42 5.93 -9.12
C GLY A 298 5.50 5.52 -8.13
N VAL A 299 5.44 6.17 -6.98
CA VAL A 299 6.30 5.92 -5.82
C VAL A 299 5.47 5.67 -4.56
N MET A 300 6.07 4.92 -3.62
CA MET A 300 5.53 4.73 -2.28
C MET A 300 6.49 5.32 -1.26
N ILE A 301 5.97 6.18 -0.37
CA ILE A 301 6.74 6.99 0.57
C ILE A 301 6.20 6.76 1.99
N GLU A 302 7.09 6.47 2.93
CA GLU A 302 6.75 6.40 4.36
C GLU A 302 6.97 7.77 5.01
N SER A 303 5.87 8.39 5.42
CA SER A 303 5.80 9.74 5.97
C SER A 303 4.73 9.86 7.04
N TYR A 304 4.97 10.68 8.06
CA TYR A 304 3.98 11.00 9.09
C TYR A 304 4.06 12.48 9.48
N LEU A 305 3.34 12.88 10.55
CA LEU A 305 3.36 14.28 11.00
C LEU A 305 4.75 14.69 11.47
N LEU A 306 5.42 13.82 12.24
CA LEU A 306 6.76 14.03 12.77
C LEU A 306 7.74 13.05 12.13
N GLU A 307 8.99 13.50 11.97
CA GLU A 307 10.05 12.65 11.39
C GLU A 307 10.56 11.58 12.38
N GLY A 308 11.09 10.50 11.82
CA GLY A 308 11.73 9.43 12.58
C GLY A 308 10.74 8.40 13.11
N ARG A 309 11.08 7.83 14.27
CA ARG A 309 10.28 6.84 15.00
C ARG A 309 10.45 6.97 16.49
N GLN A 310 9.54 6.40 17.24
CA GLN A 310 9.60 6.26 18.70
C GLN A 310 9.29 4.81 19.11
N ASP A 311 9.67 4.45 20.32
CA ASP A 311 9.25 3.19 20.92
C ASP A 311 7.90 3.38 21.64
N ILE A 312 7.11 2.31 21.74
CA ILE A 312 5.82 2.34 22.45
C ILE A 312 6.10 2.57 23.95
N SER A 313 5.45 3.56 24.53
CA SER A 313 5.56 3.95 25.94
C SER A 313 4.33 4.74 26.36
N ASP A 314 4.15 4.93 27.66
CA ASP A 314 3.05 5.76 28.24
C ASP A 314 3.12 7.25 27.85
N HIS A 315 4.19 7.68 27.17
CA HIS A 315 4.45 9.06 26.77
C HIS A 315 4.74 9.20 25.27
N MET A 316 3.99 8.47 24.42
CA MET A 316 4.16 8.59 22.97
C MET A 316 3.76 9.97 22.46
N THR A 317 4.54 10.50 21.53
CA THR A 317 4.22 11.74 20.82
C THR A 317 3.29 11.40 19.63
N PRO A 318 2.04 11.90 19.60
CA PRO A 318 1.12 11.65 18.50
C PRO A 318 1.72 12.09 17.15
N GLY A 319 1.55 11.26 16.12
CA GLY A 319 2.05 11.54 14.78
C GLY A 319 3.53 11.25 14.54
N CYS A 320 4.23 10.63 15.52
CA CYS A 320 5.54 10.02 15.32
C CYS A 320 5.40 8.51 15.16
N SER A 321 6.02 7.91 14.15
CA SER A 321 5.87 6.47 13.85
C SER A 321 6.31 5.57 15.00
N ILE A 322 5.53 4.55 15.32
CA ILE A 322 5.85 3.49 16.31
C ILE A 322 6.41 2.21 15.64
N THR A 323 6.69 2.27 14.35
CA THR A 323 7.23 1.16 13.56
C THR A 323 8.51 1.58 12.82
N ASP A 324 8.58 1.53 11.49
CA ASP A 324 9.77 2.01 10.78
C ASP A 324 9.78 3.56 10.71
N PRO A 325 10.97 4.19 10.71
CA PRO A 325 11.07 5.66 10.71
C PRO A 325 10.53 6.26 9.41
N CYS A 326 9.84 7.40 9.53
CA CYS A 326 9.14 8.10 8.47
C CYS A 326 9.75 9.49 8.20
N LEU A 327 9.54 10.03 6.99
CA LEU A 327 9.71 11.46 6.72
C LEU A 327 8.72 12.27 7.57
N GLY A 328 9.10 13.45 8.01
CA GLY A 328 8.20 14.42 8.60
C GLY A 328 7.38 15.17 7.55
N TRP A 329 6.35 15.90 8.03
CA TRP A 329 5.42 16.58 7.13
C TRP A 329 6.10 17.62 6.22
N GLU A 330 6.99 18.45 6.74
CA GLU A 330 7.63 19.51 5.96
C GLU A 330 8.44 18.99 4.78
N ASP A 331 9.23 17.94 5.00
CA ASP A 331 9.99 17.28 3.94
C ASP A 331 9.07 16.58 2.93
N THR A 332 7.96 16.02 3.41
CA THR A 332 6.98 15.36 2.55
C THR A 332 6.24 16.34 1.65
N GLU A 333 5.77 17.45 2.19
CA GLU A 333 5.10 18.50 1.42
C GLU A 333 6.02 19.02 0.30
N ARG A 334 7.28 19.33 0.64
CA ARG A 334 8.29 19.76 -0.33
C ARG A 334 8.52 18.70 -1.41
N LEU A 335 8.69 17.45 -0.99
CA LEU A 335 8.92 16.35 -1.91
C LEU A 335 7.75 16.15 -2.89
N ILE A 336 6.50 16.30 -2.46
CA ILE A 336 5.33 16.19 -3.35
C ILE A 336 5.34 17.30 -4.41
N TYR A 337 5.67 18.53 -4.05
CA TYR A 337 5.81 19.61 -5.03
C TYR A 337 6.98 19.37 -6.00
N ASP A 338 8.12 18.88 -5.51
CA ASP A 338 9.27 18.51 -6.35
C ASP A 338 8.91 17.39 -7.36
N ILE A 339 8.10 16.42 -6.93
CA ILE A 339 7.58 15.39 -7.83
C ILE A 339 6.69 16.00 -8.91
N ALA A 340 5.77 16.88 -8.52
CA ALA A 340 4.85 17.53 -9.46
C ALA A 340 5.56 18.42 -10.49
N GLU A 341 6.67 19.07 -10.10
CA GLU A 341 7.48 19.84 -11.04
C GLU A 341 8.19 18.99 -12.08
N LYS A 342 8.58 17.76 -11.69
CA LYS A 342 9.36 16.83 -12.55
C LYS A 342 8.49 15.86 -13.36
N CYS A 343 7.18 15.73 -13.08
CA CYS A 343 6.20 15.00 -13.84
C CYS A 343 5.56 15.89 -14.92
#